data_20b3c466baa9473ac7b65a70c7c7ace9
#
_entry.id   20b3c466baa9473ac7b65a70c7c7ace9
#
_cell.length_a   1.000
_cell.length_b   1.000
_cell.length_c   1.000
_cell.angle_alpha   90.00
_cell.angle_beta   90.00
_cell.angle_gamma   90.00
#
_symmetry.space_group_name_H-M   'P 1'
#
loop_
_entity.id
_entity.type
_entity.pdbx_description
1 polymer ?
#
loop_
_entity_poly.entity_id
_entity_poly.type
_entity_poly.pdbx_seq_one_letter_code
_entity_poly.pdbx_strand_id
1 'polypeptide(L)'
;MTRRLVAMTSALVLSLGLAACSEDEQPTPRPASNSSSKPVGEPRILTFGAFGHPEELEAFDQVVDSFNASSQSRRVKLVTWTDHEEALEAVLAGEAPDVFLTAQRDLLQIADSESTRPVSLLLDERGVDFGDRYSRDALEAFSHDDDLQCMPYSVSPMVIYYNDELIDFARMERRGLDVPSVSSDGVLSDRWSLAEFAAAAQFATRRGTVDGVWIEPTLRGLAPFIHSGGGQVFDDEDDPKSLAFSDDGTRSALDQTLAILRDPTLTPSAGRLRSSTALQLFKRGKLAMIAGFRDLVPELRAVDSLSFDTISMPVIEDAVTVGDIDGLCISADSEHVNDAADFLAYAVSDAALEVVTRTGYIVPANTEVAGSEAFLWPGREPAHASVFNSAIRGMMIPPLLATGPELEAAIAPLLDDLVTSPGVLDLELATEEIDNVSRTVLDPESVTESPSESPTE
;
A
#
# COMPACT_ATOMS: atom_id res chain seq x y z
N MET A 1 -16.25 52.93 -30.30
CA MET A 1 -16.30 54.33 -29.81
C MET A 1 -15.32 54.46 -28.64
N THR A 2 -14.32 55.33 -28.89
CA THR A 2 -13.46 56.17 -28.01
C THR A 2 -12.56 55.42 -26.98
N ARG A 3 -11.30 55.15 -27.28
CA ARG A 3 -10.05 55.95 -27.19
C ARG A 3 -10.01 56.90 -25.97
N ARG A 4 -9.00 56.67 -25.09
CA ARG A 4 -8.04 57.73 -24.66
C ARG A 4 -6.76 57.12 -24.06
N LEU A 5 -5.66 57.40 -24.78
CA LEU A 5 -4.27 57.46 -24.30
C LEU A 5 -4.10 58.69 -23.38
N VAL A 6 -3.22 58.60 -22.40
CA VAL A 6 -2.39 59.72 -21.92
C VAL A 6 -1.01 59.20 -21.60
N ALA A 7 -0.04 59.76 -22.31
CA ALA A 7 1.40 59.71 -22.04
C ALA A 7 1.79 61.05 -21.39
N MET A 8 2.89 61.08 -20.66
CA MET A 8 3.84 62.20 -20.43
C MET A 8 4.60 61.97 -19.10
N THR A 9 5.81 62.27 -18.86
CA THR A 9 6.99 62.78 -19.60
C THR A 9 8.15 62.79 -18.58
N SER A 10 9.36 62.66 -19.08
CA SER A 10 10.67 62.75 -18.50
C SER A 10 10.92 64.01 -17.60
N ALA A 11 11.80 63.88 -16.61
CA ALA A 11 12.65 64.96 -16.14
C ALA A 11 14.01 64.46 -15.73
N LEU A 12 14.99 64.84 -16.52
CA LEU A 12 16.43 64.73 -16.35
C LEU A 12 16.86 65.94 -15.50
N VAL A 13 17.62 65.72 -14.46
CA VAL A 13 18.38 66.82 -13.79
C VAL A 13 19.86 66.44 -13.68
N LEU A 14 20.60 67.16 -14.49
CA LEU A 14 22.08 67.23 -14.48
C LEU A 14 22.51 68.26 -13.43
N SER A 15 23.43 67.95 -12.55
CA SER A 15 24.19 68.99 -11.80
C SER A 15 25.66 68.60 -11.75
N LEU A 16 26.45 69.41 -12.45
CA LEU A 16 27.91 69.54 -12.35
C LEU A 16 28.27 70.29 -11.04
N GLY A 17 29.38 69.88 -10.45
CA GLY A 17 29.96 70.63 -9.33
C GLY A 17 31.32 70.13 -8.90
N LEU A 18 32.36 70.63 -9.58
CA LEU A 18 33.68 71.12 -9.12
C LEU A 18 34.64 70.21 -8.29
N ALA A 19 35.80 70.08 -8.89
CA ALA A 19 37.05 69.51 -8.38
C ALA A 19 37.69 70.41 -7.26
N ALA A 20 38.25 69.73 -6.28
CA ALA A 20 39.33 70.24 -5.48
C ALA A 20 40.36 69.14 -5.25
N CYS A 21 41.58 69.41 -5.66
CA CYS A 21 42.80 68.61 -5.40
C CYS A 21 43.24 68.75 -3.96
N SER A 22 43.67 67.69 -3.31
CA SER A 22 44.75 67.67 -2.35
C SER A 22 45.36 66.29 -2.19
N GLU A 23 46.59 66.23 -2.44
CA GLU A 23 47.76 65.47 -1.99
C GLU A 23 47.66 63.97 -1.61
N ASP A 24 48.66 63.30 -2.17
CA ASP A 24 49.12 61.92 -2.02
C ASP A 24 49.06 61.36 -0.58
N GLU A 25 48.39 60.27 -0.42
CA GLU A 25 48.74 59.16 0.47
C GLU A 25 48.52 57.85 -0.22
N GLN A 26 49.57 57.06 -0.49
CA GLN A 26 49.54 55.72 -0.99
C GLN A 26 48.80 54.81 0.00
N PRO A 27 47.75 54.11 -0.39
CA PRO A 27 47.18 53.01 0.41
C PRO A 27 48.07 51.77 0.30
N THR A 28 48.68 51.38 1.41
CA THR A 28 49.25 50.05 1.59
C THR A 28 48.25 48.99 1.22
N PRO A 29 48.63 47.93 0.48
CA PRO A 29 47.74 46.83 0.17
C PRO A 29 47.38 46.10 1.47
N ARG A 30 46.08 46.17 1.85
CA ARG A 30 45.54 45.23 2.85
C ARG A 30 45.76 43.80 2.34
N PRO A 31 46.29 42.89 3.17
CA PRO A 31 46.33 41.48 2.79
C PRO A 31 44.90 41.03 2.55
N ALA A 32 44.66 40.43 1.39
CA ALA A 32 43.43 39.71 1.09
C ALA A 32 43.22 38.71 2.24
N SER A 33 42.10 38.86 2.95
CA SER A 33 41.67 37.85 3.87
C SER A 33 41.38 36.61 3.02
N ASN A 34 42.32 35.68 2.99
CA ASN A 34 42.05 34.31 2.60
C ASN A 34 40.95 33.82 3.54
N SER A 35 39.70 33.84 3.05
CA SER A 35 38.70 32.95 3.58
C SER A 35 39.21 31.55 3.25
N SER A 36 39.99 30.98 4.13
CA SER A 36 40.26 29.55 4.10
C SER A 36 38.91 28.87 4.30
N SER A 37 38.31 28.46 3.20
CA SER A 37 37.32 27.41 3.24
C SER A 37 37.97 26.24 3.99
N LYS A 38 37.46 25.92 5.20
CA LYS A 38 37.85 24.70 5.87
C LYS A 38 37.69 23.58 4.83
N PRO A 39 38.67 22.68 4.71
CA PRO A 39 38.49 21.52 3.85
C PRO A 39 37.20 20.85 4.31
N VAL A 40 36.25 20.67 3.39
CA VAL A 40 35.05 19.86 3.62
C VAL A 40 35.63 18.47 3.93
N GLY A 41 35.41 18.00 5.15
CA GLY A 41 35.79 16.65 5.55
C GLY A 41 35.16 15.64 4.60
N GLU A 42 35.60 14.39 4.61
CA GLU A 42 34.94 13.33 3.88
C GLU A 42 33.45 13.29 4.28
N PRO A 43 32.53 13.15 3.31
CA PRO A 43 31.10 13.09 3.61
C PRO A 43 30.79 11.89 4.52
N ARG A 44 29.92 12.08 5.50
CA ARG A 44 29.36 10.95 6.24
C ARG A 44 28.53 10.09 5.31
N ILE A 45 28.70 8.79 5.41
CA ILE A 45 27.97 7.82 4.60
C ILE A 45 26.83 7.25 5.45
N LEU A 46 25.62 7.34 4.96
CA LEU A 46 24.44 6.67 5.47
C LEU A 46 24.01 5.59 4.48
N THR A 47 23.28 4.62 4.96
CA THR A 47 22.67 3.57 4.15
C THR A 47 21.15 3.66 4.21
N PHE A 48 20.51 3.43 3.07
CA PHE A 48 19.06 3.33 2.96
C PHE A 48 18.70 1.99 2.35
N GLY A 49 17.94 1.16 3.07
CA GLY A 49 17.46 -0.13 2.63
C GLY A 49 16.06 -0.05 2.06
N ALA A 50 15.83 -0.64 0.88
CA ALA A 50 14.51 -0.73 0.28
C ALA A 50 14.34 -2.05 -0.47
N PHE A 51 13.09 -2.51 -0.54
CA PHE A 51 12.63 -3.61 -1.36
C PHE A 51 11.52 -3.12 -2.31
N GLY A 52 11.21 -3.90 -3.33
CA GLY A 52 10.14 -3.59 -4.29
C GLY A 52 10.50 -4.01 -5.71
N HIS A 53 9.67 -3.61 -6.65
CA HIS A 53 9.91 -3.87 -8.06
C HIS A 53 11.12 -3.08 -8.60
N PRO A 54 11.79 -3.53 -9.66
CA PRO A 54 12.98 -2.85 -10.19
C PRO A 54 12.77 -1.37 -10.48
N GLU A 55 11.58 -0.99 -10.96
CA GLU A 55 11.23 0.40 -11.27
C GLU A 55 11.04 1.25 -9.99
N GLU A 56 10.60 0.63 -8.89
CA GLU A 56 10.52 1.31 -7.59
C GLU A 56 11.92 1.51 -7.02
N LEU A 57 12.77 0.50 -7.10
CA LEU A 57 14.16 0.60 -6.65
C LEU A 57 14.94 1.67 -7.45
N GLU A 58 14.69 1.77 -8.78
CA GLU A 58 15.22 2.87 -9.59
C GLU A 58 14.68 4.24 -9.13
N ALA A 59 13.41 4.34 -8.75
CA ALA A 59 12.83 5.56 -8.23
C ALA A 59 13.41 5.93 -6.85
N PHE A 60 13.63 4.97 -5.97
CA PHE A 60 14.34 5.20 -4.70
C PHE A 60 15.79 5.67 -4.93
N ASP A 61 16.49 5.13 -5.91
CA ASP A 61 17.83 5.62 -6.28
C ASP A 61 17.81 7.09 -6.74
N GLN A 62 16.80 7.48 -7.53
CA GLN A 62 16.58 8.88 -7.92
C GLN A 62 16.31 9.80 -6.70
N VAL A 63 15.57 9.33 -5.70
CA VAL A 63 15.33 10.06 -4.44
C VAL A 63 16.66 10.22 -3.69
N VAL A 64 17.45 9.16 -3.58
CA VAL A 64 18.79 9.17 -2.96
C VAL A 64 19.72 10.13 -3.69
N ASP A 65 19.77 10.09 -5.02
CA ASP A 65 20.60 10.99 -5.82
C ASP A 65 20.21 12.46 -5.63
N SER A 66 18.92 12.76 -5.58
CA SER A 66 18.40 14.11 -5.36
C SER A 66 18.75 14.63 -3.96
N PHE A 67 18.63 13.78 -2.92
CA PHE A 67 19.10 14.13 -1.57
C PHE A 67 20.61 14.39 -1.55
N ASN A 68 21.38 13.52 -2.17
CA ASN A 68 22.84 13.61 -2.26
C ASN A 68 23.30 14.88 -2.99
N ALA A 69 22.56 15.34 -3.98
CA ALA A 69 22.85 16.59 -4.69
C ALA A 69 22.66 17.84 -3.80
N SER A 70 21.81 17.75 -2.78
CA SER A 70 21.51 18.85 -1.85
C SER A 70 22.57 19.08 -0.78
N SER A 71 23.49 18.13 -0.54
CA SER A 71 24.48 18.19 0.54
C SER A 71 25.86 17.74 0.08
N GLN A 72 26.91 18.42 0.61
CA GLN A 72 28.32 18.03 0.40
C GLN A 72 28.91 17.30 1.61
N SER A 73 28.25 17.34 2.77
CA SER A 73 28.76 16.81 4.03
C SER A 73 28.24 15.41 4.37
N ARG A 74 27.27 14.92 3.62
CA ARG A 74 26.64 13.60 3.82
C ARG A 74 26.26 12.98 2.48
N ARG A 75 26.23 11.65 2.43
CA ARG A 75 25.84 10.85 1.30
C ARG A 75 25.02 9.66 1.78
N VAL A 76 23.92 9.37 1.09
CA VAL A 76 23.13 8.14 1.27
C VAL A 76 23.51 7.17 0.18
N LYS A 77 23.56 5.87 0.50
CA LYS A 77 23.72 4.77 -0.43
C LYS A 77 22.51 3.85 -0.33
N LEU A 78 21.90 3.55 -1.45
CA LEU A 78 20.83 2.58 -1.51
C LEU A 78 21.38 1.16 -1.34
N VAL A 79 20.72 0.37 -0.50
CA VAL A 79 20.85 -1.08 -0.33
C VAL A 79 19.51 -1.67 -0.75
N THR A 80 19.51 -2.74 -1.53
CA THR A 80 18.26 -3.31 -2.05
C THR A 80 18.10 -4.75 -1.61
N TRP A 81 16.86 -5.13 -1.30
CA TRP A 81 16.44 -6.48 -1.00
C TRP A 81 15.43 -6.96 -2.04
N THR A 82 15.26 -8.26 -2.16
CA THR A 82 14.31 -8.87 -3.08
C THR A 82 12.86 -8.61 -2.64
N ASP A 83 12.63 -8.72 -1.32
CA ASP A 83 11.32 -8.62 -0.69
C ASP A 83 11.45 -8.20 0.79
N HIS A 84 10.32 -8.09 1.49
CA HIS A 84 10.29 -7.70 2.89
C HIS A 84 10.89 -8.78 3.81
N GLU A 85 10.84 -10.06 3.43
CA GLU A 85 11.39 -11.18 4.22
C GLU A 85 12.91 -11.09 4.28
N GLU A 86 13.59 -10.83 3.15
CA GLU A 86 15.03 -10.59 3.09
C GLU A 86 15.41 -9.33 3.92
N ALA A 87 14.58 -8.28 3.85
CA ALA A 87 14.77 -7.08 4.66
C ALA A 87 14.67 -7.40 6.16
N LEU A 88 13.65 -8.14 6.58
CA LEU A 88 13.45 -8.55 7.96
C LEU A 88 14.64 -9.40 8.47
N GLU A 89 15.08 -10.40 7.69
CA GLU A 89 16.24 -11.22 8.04
C GLU A 89 17.49 -10.36 8.29
N ALA A 90 17.77 -9.40 7.41
CA ALA A 90 18.92 -8.50 7.55
C ALA A 90 18.80 -7.63 8.82
N VAL A 91 17.63 -7.08 9.08
CA VAL A 91 17.38 -6.24 10.29
C VAL A 91 17.57 -7.05 11.56
N LEU A 92 16.99 -8.25 11.65
CA LEU A 92 17.11 -9.13 12.82
C LEU A 92 18.52 -9.69 13.00
N ALA A 93 19.31 -9.78 11.93
CA ALA A 93 20.73 -10.16 12.00
C ALA A 93 21.64 -9.01 12.50
N GLY A 94 21.11 -7.81 12.75
CA GLY A 94 21.89 -6.62 13.13
C GLY A 94 22.62 -5.96 11.94
N GLU A 95 22.15 -6.22 10.72
CA GLU A 95 22.66 -5.64 9.47
C GLU A 95 21.73 -4.54 8.93
N ALA A 96 20.90 -3.95 9.80
CA ALA A 96 19.95 -2.90 9.42
C ALA A 96 20.67 -1.67 8.87
N PRO A 97 20.27 -1.13 7.69
CA PRO A 97 20.70 0.19 7.22
C PRO A 97 20.27 1.30 8.17
N ASP A 98 20.90 2.50 8.06
CA ASP A 98 20.54 3.66 8.89
C ASP A 98 19.05 4.05 8.78
N VAL A 99 18.49 3.96 7.56
CA VAL A 99 17.06 4.10 7.27
C VAL A 99 16.66 2.90 6.43
N PHE A 100 15.49 2.31 6.69
CA PHE A 100 15.02 1.16 5.92
C PHE A 100 13.51 1.12 5.78
N LEU A 101 13.07 0.57 4.64
CA LEU A 101 11.67 0.24 4.37
C LEU A 101 11.35 -1.09 5.04
N THR A 102 10.16 -1.18 5.66
CA THR A 102 9.64 -2.43 6.24
C THR A 102 8.15 -2.56 6.01
N ALA A 103 7.67 -3.80 5.91
CA ALA A 103 6.25 -4.08 5.91
C ALA A 103 5.69 -4.01 7.35
N GLN A 104 4.46 -3.56 7.50
CA GLN A 104 3.79 -3.44 8.80
C GLN A 104 3.74 -4.79 9.53
N ARG A 105 3.51 -5.89 8.81
CA ARG A 105 3.47 -7.25 9.37
C ARG A 105 4.74 -7.69 10.09
N ASP A 106 5.88 -7.07 9.78
CA ASP A 106 7.19 -7.37 10.36
C ASP A 106 7.48 -6.51 11.60
N LEU A 107 6.63 -5.50 11.86
CA LEU A 107 6.88 -4.49 12.89
C LEU A 107 7.06 -5.09 14.29
N LEU A 108 6.25 -6.10 14.66
CA LEU A 108 6.34 -6.72 15.99
C LEU A 108 7.72 -7.32 16.22
N GLN A 109 8.24 -8.10 15.27
CA GLN A 109 9.55 -8.73 15.38
C GLN A 109 10.68 -7.72 15.43
N ILE A 110 10.56 -6.64 14.63
CA ILE A 110 11.53 -5.55 14.58
C ILE A 110 11.51 -4.74 15.88
N ALA A 111 10.33 -4.45 16.44
CA ALA A 111 10.17 -3.72 17.69
C ALA A 111 10.67 -4.56 18.90
N ASP A 112 10.27 -5.82 18.98
CA ASP A 112 10.69 -6.75 20.05
C ASP A 112 12.22 -6.97 20.06
N SER A 113 12.87 -6.90 18.91
CA SER A 113 14.34 -6.96 18.79
C SER A 113 15.04 -5.65 19.09
N GLU A 114 14.30 -4.58 19.46
CA GLU A 114 14.82 -3.23 19.69
C GLU A 114 15.64 -2.70 18.50
N SER A 115 15.31 -3.12 17.26
CA SER A 115 16.05 -2.77 16.04
C SER A 115 15.69 -1.40 15.49
N THR A 116 14.61 -0.77 15.97
CA THR A 116 14.17 0.57 15.55
C THR A 116 14.31 1.61 16.63
N ARG A 117 14.27 2.85 16.19
CA ARG A 117 14.24 4.03 17.03
C ARG A 117 12.97 4.83 16.75
N PRO A 118 12.19 5.22 17.78
CA PRO A 118 11.00 6.06 17.57
C PRO A 118 11.30 7.30 16.74
N VAL A 119 10.45 7.57 15.74
CA VAL A 119 10.71 8.64 14.75
C VAL A 119 9.91 9.91 14.99
N SER A 120 8.88 9.90 15.83
CA SER A 120 7.92 11.00 16.03
C SER A 120 8.61 12.32 16.35
N LEU A 121 9.43 12.38 17.40
CA LEU A 121 10.13 13.61 17.80
C LEU A 121 11.17 14.05 16.76
N LEU A 122 11.87 13.10 16.13
CA LEU A 122 12.87 13.39 15.10
C LEU A 122 12.25 14.05 13.87
N LEU A 123 11.04 13.65 13.50
CA LEU A 123 10.31 14.17 12.35
C LEU A 123 9.59 15.49 12.70
N ASP A 124 9.05 15.62 13.92
CA ASP A 124 8.47 16.88 14.40
C ASP A 124 9.49 18.02 14.42
N GLU A 125 10.73 17.76 14.89
CA GLU A 125 11.84 18.72 14.84
C GLU A 125 12.18 19.19 13.41
N ARG A 126 11.80 18.42 12.39
CA ARG A 126 12.00 18.70 10.96
C ARG A 126 10.77 19.27 10.28
N GLY A 127 9.68 19.45 11.05
CA GLY A 127 8.44 20.03 10.57
C GLY A 127 7.65 19.10 9.65
N VAL A 128 7.81 17.78 9.81
CA VAL A 128 6.93 16.83 9.14
C VAL A 128 5.56 16.88 9.79
N ASP A 129 4.54 17.19 9.01
CA ASP A 129 3.17 17.29 9.48
C ASP A 129 2.49 15.91 9.44
N PHE A 130 2.27 15.32 10.61
CA PHE A 130 1.58 14.05 10.74
C PHE A 130 0.05 14.19 10.71
N GLY A 131 -0.50 15.29 11.27
CA GLY A 131 -1.89 15.38 11.68
C GLY A 131 -2.87 15.31 10.53
N ASP A 132 -2.69 16.16 9.52
CA ASP A 132 -3.64 16.28 8.41
C ASP A 132 -3.22 15.50 7.15
N ARG A 133 -1.96 15.06 7.11
CA ARG A 133 -1.38 14.42 5.90
C ARG A 133 -1.36 12.90 5.92
N TYR A 134 -1.61 12.28 7.07
CA TYR A 134 -1.59 10.83 7.22
C TYR A 134 -2.85 10.37 7.95
N SER A 135 -3.39 9.20 7.57
CA SER A 135 -4.50 8.62 8.31
C SER A 135 -4.03 8.18 9.70
N ARG A 136 -4.95 8.30 10.68
CA ARG A 136 -4.68 7.85 12.04
C ARG A 136 -4.34 6.37 12.08
N ASP A 137 -5.10 5.56 11.34
CA ASP A 137 -4.93 4.11 11.30
C ASP A 137 -3.55 3.71 10.75
N ALA A 138 -3.03 4.44 9.74
CA ALA A 138 -1.68 4.19 9.22
C ALA A 138 -0.58 4.55 10.23
N LEU A 139 -0.76 5.61 11.02
CA LEU A 139 0.18 5.96 12.08
C LEU A 139 0.11 4.95 13.24
N GLU A 140 -1.08 4.52 13.65
CA GLU A 140 -1.28 3.50 14.69
C GLU A 140 -0.66 2.16 14.26
N ALA A 141 -0.77 1.79 12.99
CA ALA A 141 -0.20 0.56 12.44
C ALA A 141 1.33 0.46 12.56
N PHE A 142 2.01 1.60 12.67
CA PHE A 142 3.46 1.66 12.88
C PHE A 142 3.87 2.17 14.27
N SER A 143 2.92 2.17 15.22
CA SER A 143 3.16 2.49 16.61
C SER A 143 3.31 1.22 17.44
N HIS A 144 4.24 1.22 18.39
CA HIS A 144 4.45 0.19 19.39
C HIS A 144 4.77 0.86 20.72
N ASP A 145 4.16 0.42 21.82
CA ASP A 145 4.30 1.03 23.16
C ASP A 145 4.06 2.56 23.17
N ASP A 146 3.00 3.02 22.49
CA ASP A 146 2.63 4.44 22.34
C ASP A 146 3.64 5.30 21.53
N ASP A 147 4.69 4.71 20.97
CA ASP A 147 5.70 5.40 20.18
C ASP A 147 5.61 5.02 18.69
N LEU A 148 5.63 6.01 17.79
CA LEU A 148 5.73 5.79 16.34
C LEU A 148 7.13 5.27 15.98
N GLN A 149 7.23 3.99 15.71
CA GLN A 149 8.50 3.32 15.38
C GLN A 149 8.98 3.65 13.97
N CYS A 150 8.06 3.67 13.01
CA CYS A 150 8.36 3.94 11.62
C CYS A 150 7.33 4.91 11.03
N MET A 151 7.72 5.67 10.02
CA MET A 151 6.83 6.60 9.33
C MET A 151 6.11 5.88 8.19
N PRO A 152 4.76 5.81 8.16
CA PRO A 152 4.02 5.21 7.04
C PRO A 152 4.44 5.83 5.71
N TYR A 153 4.75 4.99 4.73
CA TYR A 153 5.21 5.39 3.41
C TYR A 153 4.19 5.07 2.32
N SER A 154 3.71 3.84 2.29
CA SER A 154 2.67 3.38 1.37
C SER A 154 1.52 2.71 2.12
N VAL A 155 0.30 2.77 1.53
CA VAL A 155 -0.91 2.09 2.01
C VAL A 155 -1.58 1.46 0.81
N SER A 156 -1.75 0.15 0.79
CA SER A 156 -2.26 -0.56 -0.40
C SER A 156 -3.52 -1.36 -0.08
N PRO A 157 -4.73 -0.76 -0.19
CA PRO A 157 -5.98 -1.47 -0.02
C PRO A 157 -6.25 -2.41 -1.19
N MET A 158 -6.88 -3.56 -0.92
CA MET A 158 -7.38 -4.45 -1.94
C MET A 158 -8.61 -3.86 -2.63
N VAL A 159 -8.67 -3.98 -3.94
CA VAL A 159 -9.77 -3.53 -4.79
C VAL A 159 -10.10 -4.61 -5.84
N ILE A 160 -11.25 -4.47 -6.52
CA ILE A 160 -11.56 -5.28 -7.69
C ILE A 160 -11.04 -4.58 -8.95
N TYR A 161 -10.23 -5.29 -9.72
CA TYR A 161 -9.88 -4.95 -11.09
C TYR A 161 -10.89 -5.60 -12.04
N TYR A 162 -11.39 -4.86 -13.00
CA TYR A 162 -12.27 -5.38 -14.01
C TYR A 162 -11.83 -4.99 -15.43
N ASN A 163 -12.06 -5.90 -16.38
CA ASN A 163 -11.85 -5.65 -17.80
C ASN A 163 -13.08 -4.91 -18.35
N ASP A 164 -12.94 -3.66 -18.77
CA ASP A 164 -14.03 -2.80 -19.21
C ASP A 164 -14.56 -3.13 -20.62
N GLU A 165 -13.82 -3.92 -21.41
CA GLU A 165 -14.35 -4.51 -22.65
C GLU A 165 -15.31 -5.68 -22.38
N LEU A 166 -15.20 -6.33 -21.22
CA LEU A 166 -16.05 -7.42 -20.80
C LEU A 166 -17.22 -6.96 -19.93
N ILE A 167 -16.99 -5.95 -19.07
CA ILE A 167 -17.97 -5.36 -18.15
C ILE A 167 -18.27 -3.93 -18.61
N ASP A 168 -19.43 -3.74 -19.20
CA ASP A 168 -19.98 -2.45 -19.63
C ASP A 168 -21.21 -2.14 -18.76
N PHE A 169 -21.01 -1.41 -17.68
CA PHE A 169 -22.06 -1.04 -16.73
C PHE A 169 -23.24 -0.33 -17.41
N ALA A 170 -22.99 0.57 -18.36
CA ALA A 170 -24.04 1.25 -19.10
C ALA A 170 -24.87 0.27 -19.96
N ARG A 171 -24.24 -0.78 -20.49
CA ARG A 171 -24.96 -1.84 -21.22
C ARG A 171 -25.71 -2.77 -20.29
N MET A 172 -25.17 -3.04 -19.09
CA MET A 172 -25.84 -3.81 -18.05
C MET A 172 -27.12 -3.10 -17.59
N GLU A 173 -27.05 -1.80 -17.31
CA GLU A 173 -28.20 -0.97 -16.94
C GLU A 173 -29.29 -0.97 -18.03
N ARG A 174 -28.91 -0.78 -19.30
CA ARG A 174 -29.86 -0.88 -20.43
C ARG A 174 -30.54 -2.24 -20.55
N ARG A 175 -29.98 -3.29 -19.96
CA ARG A 175 -30.58 -4.63 -19.90
C ARG A 175 -31.40 -4.88 -18.64
N GLY A 176 -31.46 -3.87 -17.73
CA GLY A 176 -32.15 -3.97 -16.46
C GLY A 176 -31.45 -4.84 -15.42
N LEU A 177 -30.12 -4.98 -15.54
CA LEU A 177 -29.28 -5.63 -14.52
C LEU A 177 -28.89 -4.63 -13.44
N ASP A 178 -28.63 -5.15 -12.26
CA ASP A 178 -28.09 -4.36 -11.16
C ASP A 178 -26.68 -3.88 -11.50
N VAL A 179 -26.42 -2.59 -11.28
CA VAL A 179 -25.16 -1.93 -11.58
C VAL A 179 -24.81 -0.90 -10.50
N PRO A 180 -23.53 -0.63 -10.25
CA PRO A 180 -23.12 0.45 -9.38
C PRO A 180 -23.78 1.77 -9.80
N SER A 181 -24.19 2.57 -8.84
CA SER A 181 -24.82 3.86 -9.11
C SER A 181 -23.84 4.80 -9.85
N VAL A 182 -24.39 5.61 -10.74
CA VAL A 182 -23.64 6.67 -11.41
C VAL A 182 -24.13 8.01 -10.87
N SER A 183 -23.21 8.86 -10.45
CA SER A 183 -23.51 10.18 -9.93
C SER A 183 -24.08 11.10 -11.04
N SER A 184 -24.67 12.24 -10.66
CA SER A 184 -25.29 13.20 -11.61
C SER A 184 -24.31 13.80 -12.63
N ASP A 185 -23.04 13.78 -12.35
CA ASP A 185 -21.91 14.21 -13.19
C ASP A 185 -21.31 13.06 -14.02
N GLY A 186 -21.90 11.87 -13.97
CA GLY A 186 -21.52 10.72 -14.78
C GLY A 186 -20.36 9.89 -14.20
N VAL A 187 -19.97 10.13 -12.96
CA VAL A 187 -18.93 9.38 -12.29
C VAL A 187 -19.53 8.09 -11.69
N LEU A 188 -18.91 6.95 -12.00
CA LEU A 188 -19.27 5.67 -11.39
C LEU A 188 -19.06 5.73 -9.88
N SER A 189 -20.01 5.19 -9.10
CA SER A 189 -19.81 5.02 -7.65
C SER A 189 -18.62 4.09 -7.42
N ASP A 190 -17.76 4.48 -6.48
CA ASP A 190 -16.69 3.62 -6.00
C ASP A 190 -17.20 2.48 -5.09
N ARG A 191 -18.51 2.42 -4.82
CA ARG A 191 -19.15 1.38 -4.00
C ARG A 191 -20.19 0.62 -4.81
N TRP A 192 -20.21 -0.68 -4.63
CA TRP A 192 -21.22 -1.59 -5.18
C TRP A 192 -21.53 -2.73 -4.22
N SER A 193 -22.70 -3.30 -4.36
CA SER A 193 -23.16 -4.42 -3.56
C SER A 193 -22.62 -5.77 -4.08
N LEU A 194 -22.68 -6.79 -3.22
CA LEU A 194 -22.39 -8.17 -3.63
C LEU A 194 -23.30 -8.64 -4.78
N ALA A 195 -24.56 -8.17 -4.84
CA ALA A 195 -25.48 -8.48 -5.91
C ALA A 195 -25.06 -7.87 -7.26
N GLU A 196 -24.60 -6.61 -7.25
CA GLU A 196 -24.06 -5.95 -8.46
C GLU A 196 -22.77 -6.60 -8.94
N PHE A 197 -21.90 -7.03 -8.01
CA PHE A 197 -20.72 -7.83 -8.31
C PHE A 197 -21.08 -9.16 -9.00
N ALA A 198 -22.05 -9.89 -8.45
CA ALA A 198 -22.53 -11.13 -9.06
C ALA A 198 -23.15 -10.89 -10.46
N ALA A 199 -23.92 -9.81 -10.62
CA ALA A 199 -24.49 -9.42 -11.91
C ALA A 199 -23.41 -9.09 -12.94
N ALA A 200 -22.35 -8.40 -12.56
CA ALA A 200 -21.20 -8.11 -13.42
C ALA A 200 -20.45 -9.39 -13.83
N ALA A 201 -20.22 -10.31 -12.88
CA ALA A 201 -19.62 -11.61 -13.17
C ALA A 201 -20.44 -12.42 -14.19
N GLN A 202 -21.76 -12.49 -13.99
CA GLN A 202 -22.68 -13.16 -14.90
C GLN A 202 -22.70 -12.52 -16.29
N PHE A 203 -22.75 -11.19 -16.35
CA PHE A 203 -22.78 -10.44 -17.60
C PHE A 203 -21.55 -10.67 -18.46
N ALA A 204 -20.36 -10.69 -17.83
CA ALA A 204 -19.08 -10.90 -18.52
C ALA A 204 -18.85 -12.33 -18.96
N THR A 205 -19.44 -13.29 -18.26
CA THR A 205 -19.21 -14.72 -18.49
C THR A 205 -19.65 -15.15 -19.90
N ARG A 206 -18.75 -15.86 -20.58
CA ARG A 206 -18.99 -16.49 -21.86
C ARG A 206 -18.56 -17.96 -21.79
N ARG A 207 -19.51 -18.84 -21.68
CA ARG A 207 -19.28 -20.25 -21.40
C ARG A 207 -18.12 -20.83 -22.22
N GLY A 208 -17.14 -21.36 -21.51
CA GLY A 208 -15.95 -22.01 -22.09
C GLY A 208 -14.89 -21.06 -22.65
N THR A 209 -15.11 -19.74 -22.64
CA THR A 209 -14.17 -18.77 -23.22
C THR A 209 -13.77 -17.65 -22.26
N VAL A 210 -14.70 -17.12 -21.47
CA VAL A 210 -14.46 -16.05 -20.48
C VAL A 210 -15.14 -16.45 -19.18
N ASP A 211 -14.40 -16.40 -18.09
CA ASP A 211 -14.90 -16.54 -16.74
C ASP A 211 -15.20 -15.16 -16.14
N GLY A 212 -16.16 -15.09 -15.23
CA GLY A 212 -16.65 -13.84 -14.68
C GLY A 212 -15.72 -13.26 -13.60
N VAL A 213 -15.27 -14.12 -12.69
CA VAL A 213 -14.53 -13.65 -11.51
C VAL A 213 -13.62 -14.74 -10.96
N TRP A 214 -12.54 -14.29 -10.32
CA TRP A 214 -11.71 -15.10 -9.44
C TRP A 214 -11.20 -14.25 -8.28
N ILE A 215 -11.41 -14.78 -7.08
CA ILE A 215 -10.81 -14.28 -5.83
C ILE A 215 -9.93 -15.40 -5.32
N GLU A 216 -8.68 -15.09 -5.01
CA GLU A 216 -7.75 -16.10 -4.48
C GLU A 216 -8.26 -16.64 -3.13
N PRO A 217 -8.30 -17.96 -2.95
CA PRO A 217 -8.79 -18.61 -1.72
C PRO A 217 -7.74 -18.51 -0.59
N THR A 218 -7.47 -17.31 -0.15
CA THR A 218 -6.55 -16.99 0.94
C THR A 218 -7.28 -16.22 2.03
N LEU A 219 -6.71 -16.12 3.23
CA LEU A 219 -7.27 -15.24 4.28
C LEU A 219 -7.49 -13.83 3.74
N ARG A 220 -6.49 -13.27 3.08
CA ARG A 220 -6.57 -11.92 2.50
C ARG A 220 -7.66 -11.79 1.44
N GLY A 221 -7.86 -12.83 0.62
CA GLY A 221 -8.88 -12.82 -0.42
C GLY A 221 -10.30 -12.89 0.13
N LEU A 222 -10.52 -13.62 1.22
CA LEU A 222 -11.83 -13.82 1.84
C LEU A 222 -12.18 -12.78 2.91
N ALA A 223 -11.18 -12.24 3.61
CA ALA A 223 -11.37 -11.30 4.71
C ALA A 223 -12.24 -10.08 4.37
N PRO A 224 -12.10 -9.41 3.21
CA PRO A 224 -12.99 -8.29 2.86
C PRO A 224 -14.46 -8.65 2.86
N PHE A 225 -14.81 -9.84 2.39
CA PHE A 225 -16.17 -10.32 2.37
C PHE A 225 -16.68 -10.69 3.76
N ILE A 226 -15.83 -11.34 4.57
CA ILE A 226 -16.14 -11.70 5.95
C ILE A 226 -16.44 -10.46 6.76
N HIS A 227 -15.53 -9.49 6.79
CA HIS A 227 -15.71 -8.25 7.53
C HIS A 227 -16.87 -7.41 6.97
N SER A 228 -17.03 -7.36 5.65
CA SER A 228 -18.15 -6.65 5.02
C SER A 228 -19.51 -7.23 5.39
N GLY A 229 -19.60 -8.51 5.71
CA GLY A 229 -20.83 -9.17 6.18
C GLY A 229 -20.98 -9.20 7.71
N GLY A 230 -20.20 -8.42 8.45
CA GLY A 230 -20.24 -8.34 9.90
C GLY A 230 -19.59 -9.53 10.62
N GLY A 231 -18.83 -10.36 9.90
CA GLY A 231 -18.04 -11.45 10.46
C GLY A 231 -16.64 -10.99 10.91
N GLN A 232 -15.91 -11.91 11.52
CA GLN A 232 -14.54 -11.70 12.00
C GLN A 232 -13.61 -12.77 11.42
N VAL A 233 -12.35 -12.41 11.17
CA VAL A 233 -11.34 -13.38 10.70
C VAL A 233 -10.72 -14.09 11.90
N PHE A 234 -10.44 -13.38 12.98
CA PHE A 234 -9.85 -13.90 14.22
C PHE A 234 -10.87 -13.86 15.36
N ASP A 235 -10.72 -14.75 16.33
CA ASP A 235 -11.54 -14.80 17.56
C ASP A 235 -11.27 -13.60 18.48
N ASP A 236 -10.04 -13.09 18.46
CA ASP A 236 -9.63 -11.84 19.11
C ASP A 236 -8.58 -11.17 18.20
N GLU A 237 -8.72 -9.87 17.94
CA GLU A 237 -7.78 -9.16 17.06
C GLU A 237 -6.51 -8.72 17.80
N ASP A 238 -6.54 -8.60 19.14
CA ASP A 238 -5.39 -8.18 19.94
C ASP A 238 -4.51 -9.37 20.35
N ASP A 239 -5.11 -10.56 20.63
CA ASP A 239 -4.42 -11.78 21.04
C ASP A 239 -5.07 -13.03 20.42
N PRO A 240 -4.97 -13.23 19.10
CA PRO A 240 -5.63 -14.31 18.39
C PRO A 240 -5.22 -15.69 18.87
N LYS A 241 -6.21 -16.54 19.20
CA LYS A 241 -6.02 -17.94 19.59
C LYS A 241 -6.53 -18.90 18.53
N SER A 242 -7.43 -18.45 17.68
CA SER A 242 -7.94 -19.17 16.51
C SER A 242 -8.47 -18.20 15.46
N LEU A 243 -8.74 -18.73 14.27
CA LEU A 243 -9.64 -18.06 13.34
C LEU A 243 -11.09 -18.17 13.87
N ALA A 244 -11.97 -17.30 13.37
CA ALA A 244 -13.39 -17.22 13.74
C ALA A 244 -14.31 -17.58 12.55
N PHE A 245 -13.89 -18.54 11.75
CA PHE A 245 -14.65 -18.96 10.55
C PHE A 245 -15.98 -19.64 10.90
N SER A 246 -16.04 -20.31 12.06
CA SER A 246 -17.25 -20.96 12.54
C SER A 246 -18.25 -20.02 13.23
N ASP A 247 -17.93 -18.75 13.42
CA ASP A 247 -18.86 -17.76 13.95
C ASP A 247 -20.06 -17.55 13.03
N ASP A 248 -21.24 -17.30 13.60
CA ASP A 248 -22.49 -17.15 12.84
C ASP A 248 -22.41 -15.99 11.82
N GLY A 249 -21.79 -14.85 12.18
CA GLY A 249 -21.59 -13.70 11.28
C GLY A 249 -20.67 -14.08 10.11
N THR A 250 -19.54 -14.70 10.42
CA THR A 250 -18.57 -15.16 9.41
C THR A 250 -19.16 -16.19 8.47
N ARG A 251 -19.87 -17.22 9.01
CA ARG A 251 -20.57 -18.19 8.18
C ARG A 251 -21.64 -17.57 7.30
N SER A 252 -22.38 -16.58 7.80
CA SER A 252 -23.38 -15.86 7.01
C SER A 252 -22.76 -15.07 5.85
N ALA A 253 -21.64 -14.41 6.07
CA ALA A 253 -20.89 -13.70 5.04
C ALA A 253 -20.30 -14.67 4.00
N LEU A 254 -19.73 -15.79 4.47
CA LEU A 254 -19.17 -16.84 3.61
C LEU A 254 -20.25 -17.51 2.76
N ASP A 255 -21.42 -17.82 3.31
CA ASP A 255 -22.53 -18.45 2.55
C ASP A 255 -22.93 -17.59 1.35
N GLN A 256 -23.09 -16.27 1.56
CA GLN A 256 -23.42 -15.32 0.50
C GLN A 256 -22.30 -15.22 -0.55
N THR A 257 -21.06 -15.15 -0.11
CA THR A 257 -19.87 -14.98 -0.97
C THR A 257 -19.60 -16.25 -1.78
N LEU A 258 -19.64 -17.41 -1.13
CA LEU A 258 -19.38 -18.71 -1.75
C LEU A 258 -20.47 -19.10 -2.76
N ALA A 259 -21.68 -18.57 -2.65
CA ALA A 259 -22.69 -18.71 -3.70
C ALA A 259 -22.22 -18.17 -5.06
N ILE A 260 -21.28 -17.20 -5.06
CA ILE A 260 -20.67 -16.64 -6.28
C ILE A 260 -19.36 -17.35 -6.59
N LEU A 261 -18.45 -17.46 -5.61
CA LEU A 261 -17.08 -17.95 -5.82
C LEU A 261 -17.04 -19.46 -6.13
N ARG A 262 -18.05 -20.22 -5.73
CA ARG A 262 -18.18 -21.65 -6.03
C ARG A 262 -19.07 -21.94 -7.25
N ASP A 263 -19.61 -20.92 -7.93
CA ASP A 263 -20.39 -21.13 -9.13
C ASP A 263 -19.46 -21.47 -10.32
N PRO A 264 -19.45 -22.75 -10.78
CA PRO A 264 -18.56 -23.19 -11.86
C PRO A 264 -18.91 -22.57 -13.21
N THR A 265 -20.01 -21.82 -13.30
CA THR A 265 -20.36 -21.05 -14.49
C THR A 265 -19.70 -19.68 -14.50
N LEU A 266 -19.31 -19.16 -13.33
CA LEU A 266 -18.71 -17.84 -13.17
C LEU A 266 -17.19 -17.88 -13.00
N THR A 267 -16.68 -18.96 -12.42
CA THR A 267 -15.29 -19.08 -12.00
C THR A 267 -14.46 -20.00 -12.90
N PRO A 268 -13.16 -19.78 -13.04
CA PRO A 268 -12.28 -20.68 -13.76
C PRO A 268 -12.23 -22.06 -13.11
N SER A 269 -12.27 -23.11 -13.92
CA SER A 269 -12.06 -24.47 -13.38
C SER A 269 -10.64 -24.68 -12.87
N ALA A 270 -10.45 -25.58 -11.90
CA ALA A 270 -9.13 -25.96 -11.39
C ALA A 270 -8.15 -26.39 -12.52
N GLY A 271 -8.65 -27.05 -13.58
CA GLY A 271 -7.82 -27.40 -14.75
C GLY A 271 -7.31 -26.18 -15.48
N ARG A 272 -8.08 -25.12 -15.53
CA ARG A 272 -7.73 -23.85 -16.18
C ARG A 272 -6.71 -23.07 -15.35
N LEU A 273 -6.91 -23.01 -14.03
CA LEU A 273 -5.98 -22.37 -13.09
C LEU A 273 -4.62 -23.08 -13.01
N ARG A 274 -4.58 -24.42 -13.17
CA ARG A 274 -3.31 -25.14 -13.29
C ARG A 274 -2.53 -24.82 -14.58
N SER A 275 -3.19 -24.39 -15.64
CA SER A 275 -2.55 -24.05 -16.90
C SER A 275 -2.19 -22.56 -17.06
N SER A 276 -2.84 -21.71 -16.31
CA SER A 276 -2.64 -20.24 -16.34
C SER A 276 -3.16 -19.65 -15.04
N THR A 277 -2.35 -18.77 -14.41
CA THR A 277 -2.81 -18.06 -13.21
C THR A 277 -4.02 -17.16 -13.51
N ALA A 278 -4.79 -16.78 -12.47
CA ALA A 278 -5.92 -15.87 -12.63
C ALA A 278 -5.48 -14.53 -13.27
N LEU A 279 -4.36 -13.99 -12.83
CA LEU A 279 -3.77 -12.77 -13.42
C LEU A 279 -3.45 -12.96 -14.91
N GLN A 280 -2.88 -14.11 -15.31
CA GLN A 280 -2.63 -14.40 -16.74
C GLN A 280 -3.92 -14.54 -17.55
N LEU A 281 -4.99 -15.09 -16.95
CA LEU A 281 -6.31 -15.16 -17.60
C LEU A 281 -6.91 -13.77 -17.75
N PHE A 282 -6.81 -12.91 -16.73
CA PHE A 282 -7.27 -11.54 -16.77
C PHE A 282 -6.53 -10.73 -17.84
N LYS A 283 -5.21 -10.76 -17.87
CA LYS A 283 -4.36 -10.09 -18.88
C LYS A 283 -4.68 -10.49 -20.31
N ARG A 284 -5.20 -11.70 -20.53
CA ARG A 284 -5.61 -12.20 -21.85
C ARG A 284 -7.10 -11.97 -22.18
N GLY A 285 -7.84 -11.24 -21.33
CA GLY A 285 -9.28 -11.05 -21.47
C GLY A 285 -10.09 -12.37 -21.41
N LYS A 286 -9.61 -13.34 -20.60
CA LYS A 286 -10.27 -14.63 -20.37
C LYS A 286 -10.89 -14.75 -18.97
N LEU A 287 -10.67 -13.76 -18.15
CA LEU A 287 -11.25 -13.56 -16.83
C LEU A 287 -11.63 -12.07 -16.73
N ALA A 288 -12.82 -11.79 -16.24
CA ALA A 288 -13.34 -10.43 -16.26
C ALA A 288 -13.01 -9.62 -15.01
N MET A 289 -12.91 -10.28 -13.85
CA MET A 289 -12.61 -9.62 -12.57
C MET A 289 -11.62 -10.43 -11.73
N ILE A 290 -10.74 -9.71 -11.05
CA ILE A 290 -9.83 -10.21 -10.01
C ILE A 290 -9.77 -9.21 -8.85
N ALA A 291 -9.51 -9.68 -7.64
CA ALA A 291 -9.07 -8.82 -6.54
C ALA A 291 -7.55 -8.63 -6.58
N GLY A 292 -7.08 -7.47 -6.13
CA GLY A 292 -5.65 -7.20 -6.07
C GLY A 292 -5.32 -5.84 -5.49
N PHE A 293 -4.03 -5.58 -5.38
CA PHE A 293 -3.48 -4.36 -4.80
C PHE A 293 -2.93 -3.43 -5.89
N ARG A 294 -2.41 -2.27 -5.49
CA ARG A 294 -1.93 -1.26 -6.42
C ARG A 294 -0.75 -1.72 -7.28
N ASP A 295 0.08 -2.60 -6.77
CA ASP A 295 1.26 -3.17 -7.43
C ASP A 295 0.96 -3.86 -8.78
N LEU A 296 -0.27 -4.30 -8.99
CA LEU A 296 -0.71 -4.88 -10.26
C LEU A 296 -0.81 -3.85 -11.41
N VAL A 297 -0.98 -2.57 -11.09
CA VAL A 297 -1.27 -1.54 -12.10
C VAL A 297 -0.19 -1.42 -13.18
N PRO A 298 1.12 -1.35 -12.88
CA PRO A 298 2.15 -1.28 -13.90
C PRO A 298 2.19 -2.52 -14.80
N GLU A 299 2.02 -3.71 -14.22
CA GLU A 299 1.99 -4.97 -14.96
C GLU A 299 0.78 -5.07 -15.91
N LEU A 300 -0.38 -4.59 -15.48
CA LEU A 300 -1.58 -4.54 -16.32
C LEU A 300 -1.47 -3.51 -17.43
N ARG A 301 -0.91 -2.32 -17.14
CA ARG A 301 -0.64 -1.28 -18.13
C ARG A 301 0.35 -1.71 -19.24
N ALA A 302 1.23 -2.66 -18.92
CA ALA A 302 2.19 -3.20 -19.90
C ALA A 302 1.52 -4.11 -20.97
N VAL A 303 0.23 -4.40 -20.84
CA VAL A 303 -0.52 -5.24 -21.78
C VAL A 303 -1.33 -4.37 -22.74
N ASP A 304 -0.80 -4.05 -23.90
CA ASP A 304 -1.43 -3.15 -24.90
C ASP A 304 -2.87 -3.52 -25.28
N SER A 305 -3.26 -4.78 -25.14
CA SER A 305 -4.58 -5.30 -25.55
C SER A 305 -5.57 -5.40 -24.38
N LEU A 306 -5.21 -4.95 -23.20
CA LEU A 306 -6.05 -4.96 -22.02
C LEU A 306 -6.54 -3.54 -21.73
N SER A 307 -7.84 -3.36 -21.62
CA SER A 307 -8.44 -2.19 -21.02
C SER A 307 -9.05 -2.59 -19.69
N PHE A 308 -8.69 -1.87 -18.62
CA PHE A 308 -9.11 -2.23 -17.28
C PHE A 308 -9.36 -0.99 -16.42
N ASP A 309 -10.17 -1.19 -15.41
CA ASP A 309 -10.41 -0.18 -14.39
C ASP A 309 -10.57 -0.84 -13.02
N THR A 310 -10.74 -0.02 -12.00
CA THR A 310 -10.85 -0.48 -10.60
C THR A 310 -12.12 0.02 -9.94
N ILE A 311 -12.64 -0.78 -9.02
CA ILE A 311 -13.77 -0.48 -8.16
C ILE A 311 -13.51 -1.10 -6.77
N SER A 312 -14.13 -0.59 -5.71
CA SER A 312 -13.93 -1.12 -4.35
C SER A 312 -14.30 -2.62 -4.25
N MET A 313 -13.91 -3.25 -3.15
CA MET A 313 -14.47 -4.56 -2.80
C MET A 313 -15.99 -4.47 -2.66
N PRO A 314 -16.73 -5.55 -3.02
CA PRO A 314 -18.20 -5.54 -2.95
C PRO A 314 -18.68 -5.46 -1.50
N VAL A 315 -19.77 -4.73 -1.29
CA VAL A 315 -20.38 -4.50 0.02
C VAL A 315 -21.49 -5.52 0.26
N ILE A 316 -21.46 -6.17 1.43
CA ILE A 316 -22.55 -6.99 1.96
C ILE A 316 -23.37 -6.13 2.93
N GLU A 317 -22.78 -5.68 4.02
CA GLU A 317 -23.37 -4.73 5.00
C GLU A 317 -22.55 -3.46 5.06
N ASP A 318 -21.24 -3.58 5.28
CA ASP A 318 -20.30 -2.47 5.40
C ASP A 318 -19.25 -2.46 4.29
N ALA A 319 -18.78 -1.26 3.94
CA ALA A 319 -17.71 -1.08 2.95
C ALA A 319 -16.36 -1.33 3.61
N VAL A 320 -15.85 -2.54 3.51
CA VAL A 320 -14.59 -2.98 4.12
C VAL A 320 -13.67 -3.58 3.07
N THR A 321 -12.39 -3.40 3.27
CA THR A 321 -11.31 -4.09 2.55
C THR A 321 -10.18 -4.43 3.52
N VAL A 322 -9.18 -5.15 3.03
CA VAL A 322 -7.92 -5.39 3.72
C VAL A 322 -6.78 -4.75 2.94
N GLY A 323 -5.65 -4.52 3.58
CA GLY A 323 -4.52 -3.91 2.90
C GLY A 323 -3.20 -4.12 3.58
N ASP A 324 -2.15 -3.70 2.89
CA ASP A 324 -0.78 -3.64 3.41
C ASP A 324 -0.36 -2.20 3.64
N ILE A 325 0.53 -2.02 4.58
CA ILE A 325 1.20 -0.74 4.83
C ILE A 325 2.69 -1.00 4.91
N ASP A 326 3.48 -0.17 4.23
CA ASP A 326 4.92 -0.13 4.40
C ASP A 326 5.33 1.17 5.05
N GLY A 327 6.39 1.13 5.85
CA GLY A 327 6.90 2.27 6.58
C GLY A 327 8.42 2.41 6.49
N LEU A 328 8.89 3.62 6.69
CA LEU A 328 10.31 3.94 6.79
C LEU A 328 10.73 4.06 8.25
N CYS A 329 11.70 3.25 8.65
CA CYS A 329 12.23 3.19 10.01
C CYS A 329 13.65 3.77 10.06
N ILE A 330 14.08 4.17 11.25
CA ILE A 330 15.48 4.49 11.56
C ILE A 330 16.03 3.39 12.45
N SER A 331 17.17 2.82 12.06
CA SER A 331 17.86 1.79 12.86
C SER A 331 18.26 2.32 14.24
N ALA A 332 18.06 1.48 15.26
CA ALA A 332 18.55 1.75 16.61
C ALA A 332 20.08 1.90 16.64
N ASP A 333 20.79 1.15 15.78
CA ASP A 333 22.26 1.11 15.70
C ASP A 333 22.86 2.22 14.83
N SER A 334 22.03 3.09 14.21
CA SER A 334 22.55 4.19 13.40
C SER A 334 23.43 5.13 14.23
N GLU A 335 24.71 5.29 13.84
CA GLU A 335 25.64 6.24 14.43
C GLU A 335 25.32 7.70 14.05
N HIS A 336 24.45 7.92 13.04
CA HIS A 336 24.15 9.21 12.44
C HIS A 336 22.65 9.56 12.47
N VAL A 337 22.00 9.35 13.62
CA VAL A 337 20.53 9.48 13.80
C VAL A 337 19.95 10.79 13.21
N ASN A 338 20.62 11.93 13.43
CA ASN A 338 20.13 13.20 12.90
C ASN A 338 20.20 13.26 11.36
N ASP A 339 21.26 12.73 10.76
CA ASP A 339 21.39 12.70 9.30
C ASP A 339 20.40 11.68 8.71
N ALA A 340 20.16 10.55 9.39
CA ALA A 340 19.13 9.56 9.04
C ALA A 340 17.72 10.18 9.08
N ALA A 341 17.40 10.91 10.16
CA ALA A 341 16.13 11.62 10.29
C ALA A 341 15.95 12.73 9.23
N ASP A 342 17.03 13.43 8.86
CA ASP A 342 16.99 14.40 7.75
C ASP A 342 16.70 13.71 6.40
N PHE A 343 17.27 12.52 6.17
CA PHE A 343 16.97 11.75 4.96
C PHE A 343 15.54 11.22 4.99
N LEU A 344 15.07 10.67 6.12
CA LEU A 344 13.71 10.16 6.25
C LEU A 344 12.69 11.29 6.03
N ALA A 345 12.88 12.46 6.65
CA ALA A 345 12.02 13.63 6.42
C ALA A 345 12.01 14.09 4.95
N TYR A 346 13.16 13.97 4.25
CA TYR A 346 13.23 14.22 2.82
C TYR A 346 12.47 13.16 2.01
N ALA A 347 12.66 11.87 2.32
CA ALA A 347 12.04 10.76 1.60
C ALA A 347 10.50 10.77 1.66
N VAL A 348 9.93 11.27 2.79
CA VAL A 348 8.47 11.43 2.94
C VAL A 348 7.95 12.80 2.48
N SER A 349 8.81 13.68 1.96
CA SER A 349 8.37 14.95 1.37
C SER A 349 7.57 14.71 0.08
N ASP A 350 6.64 15.62 -0.23
CA ASP A 350 5.77 15.48 -1.41
C ASP A 350 6.60 15.24 -2.69
N ALA A 351 7.67 16.02 -2.89
CA ALA A 351 8.50 15.93 -4.08
C ALA A 351 9.25 14.58 -4.23
N ALA A 352 9.76 14.03 -3.12
CA ALA A 352 10.45 12.74 -3.14
C ALA A 352 9.45 11.59 -3.29
N LEU A 353 8.33 11.65 -2.55
CA LEU A 353 7.29 10.63 -2.59
C LEU A 353 6.61 10.56 -3.95
N GLU A 354 6.39 11.70 -4.63
CA GLU A 354 5.86 11.73 -6.00
C GLU A 354 6.76 10.98 -7.01
N VAL A 355 8.08 10.95 -6.83
CA VAL A 355 9.00 10.21 -7.72
C VAL A 355 8.67 8.73 -7.67
N VAL A 356 8.53 8.14 -6.48
CA VAL A 356 8.20 6.73 -6.31
C VAL A 356 6.74 6.45 -6.71
N THR A 357 5.82 7.34 -6.34
CA THR A 357 4.38 7.23 -6.71
C THR A 357 4.16 7.13 -8.22
N ARG A 358 4.95 7.85 -9.03
CA ARG A 358 4.86 7.80 -10.49
C ARG A 358 5.22 6.46 -11.11
N THR A 359 5.87 5.57 -10.39
CA THR A 359 6.08 4.18 -10.86
C THR A 359 4.76 3.43 -10.99
N GLY A 360 3.78 3.78 -10.13
CA GLY A 360 2.42 3.23 -10.14
C GLY A 360 2.24 2.01 -9.25
N TYR A 361 3.27 1.56 -8.55
CA TYR A 361 3.20 0.37 -7.67
C TYR A 361 2.58 0.69 -6.30
N ILE A 362 2.79 1.90 -5.77
CA ILE A 362 2.34 2.28 -4.43
C ILE A 362 1.12 3.21 -4.43
N VAL A 363 0.34 3.17 -3.36
CA VAL A 363 -0.54 4.25 -2.93
C VAL A 363 0.19 5.01 -1.81
N PRO A 364 0.56 6.27 -1.99
CA PRO A 364 1.31 6.97 -0.95
C PRO A 364 0.46 7.16 0.32
N ALA A 365 1.05 6.94 1.50
CA ALA A 365 0.39 7.16 2.78
C ALA A 365 0.10 8.67 3.03
N ASN A 366 0.86 9.55 2.37
CA ASN A 366 0.62 10.99 2.38
C ASN A 366 -0.60 11.33 1.51
N THR A 367 -1.66 11.84 2.12
CA THR A 367 -2.96 12.12 1.50
C THR A 367 -2.90 13.21 0.42
N GLU A 368 -1.98 14.18 0.54
CA GLU A 368 -1.77 15.23 -0.47
C GLU A 368 -1.20 14.61 -1.76
N VAL A 369 -0.19 13.74 -1.64
CA VAL A 369 0.39 13.04 -2.79
C VAL A 369 -0.60 12.02 -3.36
N ALA A 370 -1.37 11.33 -2.52
CA ALA A 370 -2.43 10.41 -2.95
C ALA A 370 -3.55 11.12 -3.73
N GLY A 371 -3.78 12.42 -3.48
CA GLY A 371 -4.71 13.27 -4.24
C GLY A 371 -4.10 13.91 -5.50
N SER A 372 -2.80 13.79 -5.71
CA SER A 372 -2.08 14.48 -6.79
C SER A 372 -2.19 13.78 -8.15
N GLU A 373 -1.82 14.49 -9.22
CA GLU A 373 -1.69 13.90 -10.56
C GLU A 373 -0.59 12.84 -10.66
N ALA A 374 0.36 12.83 -9.72
CA ALA A 374 1.41 11.80 -9.66
C ALA A 374 0.82 10.41 -9.38
N PHE A 375 -0.20 10.34 -8.52
CA PHE A 375 -0.91 9.11 -8.20
C PHE A 375 -2.09 8.85 -9.14
N LEU A 376 -2.98 9.84 -9.32
CA LEU A 376 -4.23 9.68 -10.08
C LEU A 376 -3.98 9.49 -11.58
N TRP A 377 -2.89 10.05 -12.09
CA TRP A 377 -2.44 9.98 -13.48
C TRP A 377 -3.56 10.09 -14.51
N PRO A 378 -4.22 11.26 -14.63
CA PRO A 378 -5.38 11.45 -15.51
C PRO A 378 -5.10 11.01 -16.95
N GLY A 379 -6.03 10.23 -17.50
CA GLY A 379 -5.93 9.72 -18.88
C GLY A 379 -5.13 8.43 -19.04
N ARG A 380 -4.77 7.77 -17.94
CA ARG A 380 -4.26 6.39 -17.91
C ARG A 380 -5.13 5.48 -17.06
N GLU A 381 -5.12 4.21 -17.39
CA GLU A 381 -5.78 3.17 -16.59
C GLU A 381 -5.06 2.93 -15.26
N PRO A 382 -5.77 2.63 -14.17
CA PRO A 382 -7.23 2.67 -14.08
C PRO A 382 -7.75 4.13 -14.08
N ALA A 383 -8.86 4.40 -14.77
CA ALA A 383 -9.46 5.73 -14.80
C ALA A 383 -9.98 6.17 -13.42
N HIS A 384 -10.41 5.19 -12.62
CA HIS A 384 -10.91 5.37 -11.25
C HIS A 384 -9.84 5.08 -10.19
N ALA A 385 -8.59 5.51 -10.40
CA ALA A 385 -7.48 5.33 -9.43
C ALA A 385 -7.81 5.88 -8.02
N SER A 386 -8.70 6.87 -7.90
CA SER A 386 -9.18 7.40 -6.62
C SER A 386 -9.88 6.37 -5.73
N VAL A 387 -10.32 5.24 -6.29
CA VAL A 387 -10.92 4.12 -5.54
C VAL A 387 -9.96 3.61 -4.46
N PHE A 388 -8.66 3.55 -4.73
CA PHE A 388 -7.67 3.17 -3.72
C PHE A 388 -7.72 4.12 -2.50
N ASN A 389 -7.77 5.43 -2.74
CA ASN A 389 -7.85 6.42 -1.65
C ASN A 389 -9.16 6.30 -0.85
N SER A 390 -10.26 6.03 -1.54
CA SER A 390 -11.58 5.85 -0.89
C SER A 390 -11.61 4.58 -0.03
N ALA A 391 -10.95 3.51 -0.49
CA ALA A 391 -10.92 2.21 0.17
C ALA A 391 -10.11 2.22 1.49
N ILE A 392 -9.11 3.09 1.63
CA ILE A 392 -8.30 3.20 2.85
C ILE A 392 -9.18 3.42 4.11
N ARG A 393 -10.29 4.16 3.98
CA ARG A 393 -11.17 4.46 5.13
C ARG A 393 -11.89 3.24 5.73
N GLY A 394 -12.02 2.18 4.98
CA GLY A 394 -12.61 0.90 5.43
C GLY A 394 -11.59 -0.23 5.42
N MET A 395 -10.32 0.10 5.41
CA MET A 395 -9.27 -0.90 5.38
C MET A 395 -9.01 -1.46 6.77
N MET A 396 -9.16 -2.76 6.91
CA MET A 396 -8.74 -3.51 8.09
C MET A 396 -7.28 -3.91 7.92
N ILE A 397 -6.52 -3.70 8.96
CA ILE A 397 -5.12 -4.12 9.05
C ILE A 397 -5.11 -5.39 9.86
N PRO A 398 -4.60 -6.52 9.32
CA PRO A 398 -4.53 -7.77 10.07
C PRO A 398 -3.68 -7.62 11.34
N PRO A 399 -3.95 -8.38 12.41
CA PRO A 399 -3.13 -8.38 13.61
C PRO A 399 -1.69 -8.80 13.29
N LEU A 400 -0.77 -8.28 14.10
CA LEU A 400 0.64 -8.63 14.00
C LEU A 400 0.88 -10.03 14.57
N LEU A 401 1.22 -10.98 13.72
CA LEU A 401 1.40 -12.39 14.09
C LEU A 401 2.83 -12.86 13.76
N ALA A 402 3.59 -13.20 14.77
CA ALA A 402 4.89 -13.82 14.57
C ALA A 402 4.77 -15.20 13.85
N THR A 403 3.62 -15.86 14.00
CA THR A 403 3.30 -17.16 13.36
C THR A 403 2.46 -17.03 12.10
N GLY A 404 2.39 -15.83 11.51
CA GLY A 404 1.57 -15.56 10.32
C GLY A 404 1.86 -16.50 9.14
N PRO A 405 3.11 -16.67 8.72
CA PRO A 405 3.47 -17.59 7.62
C PRO A 405 3.08 -19.04 7.91
N GLU A 406 3.28 -19.53 9.14
CA GLU A 406 2.89 -20.87 9.57
C GLU A 406 1.37 -21.04 9.54
N LEU A 407 0.63 -20.03 9.99
CA LEU A 407 -0.83 -20.03 9.94
C LEU A 407 -1.32 -20.11 8.49
N GLU A 408 -0.85 -19.22 7.63
CA GLU A 408 -1.22 -19.24 6.22
C GLU A 408 -0.93 -20.58 5.55
N ALA A 409 0.25 -21.16 5.80
CA ALA A 409 0.61 -22.46 5.25
C ALA A 409 -0.29 -23.60 5.76
N ALA A 410 -0.68 -23.55 7.04
CA ALA A 410 -1.53 -24.59 7.64
C ALA A 410 -2.97 -24.56 7.10
N ILE A 411 -3.54 -23.37 6.88
CA ILE A 411 -4.94 -23.22 6.47
C ILE A 411 -5.13 -23.14 4.94
N ALA A 412 -4.08 -22.85 4.16
CA ALA A 412 -4.19 -22.68 2.70
C ALA A 412 -4.92 -23.84 2.00
N PRO A 413 -4.65 -25.13 2.32
CA PRO A 413 -5.38 -26.24 1.71
C PRO A 413 -6.88 -26.23 2.02
N LEU A 414 -7.25 -25.80 3.25
CA LEU A 414 -8.64 -25.77 3.70
C LEU A 414 -9.41 -24.64 3.02
N LEU A 415 -8.76 -23.47 2.85
CA LEU A 415 -9.34 -22.34 2.12
C LEU A 415 -9.50 -22.64 0.62
N ASP A 416 -8.51 -23.33 0.03
CA ASP A 416 -8.64 -23.80 -1.35
C ASP A 416 -9.82 -24.78 -1.50
N ASP A 417 -9.94 -25.75 -0.62
CA ASP A 417 -11.05 -26.69 -0.60
C ASP A 417 -12.39 -25.99 -0.35
N LEU A 418 -12.45 -25.02 0.54
CA LEU A 418 -13.65 -24.24 0.83
C LEU A 418 -14.21 -23.58 -0.44
N VAL A 419 -13.35 -23.05 -1.31
CA VAL A 419 -13.74 -22.34 -2.54
C VAL A 419 -13.85 -23.29 -3.75
N THR A 420 -12.90 -24.23 -3.91
CA THR A 420 -12.73 -24.95 -5.19
C THR A 420 -13.25 -26.39 -5.18
N SER A 421 -13.44 -27.02 -4.01
CA SER A 421 -13.89 -28.40 -3.95
C SER A 421 -15.27 -28.59 -4.57
N PRO A 422 -15.43 -29.56 -5.47
CA PRO A 422 -16.70 -29.82 -6.15
C PRO A 422 -17.73 -30.47 -5.20
N GLY A 423 -19.00 -30.20 -5.44
CA GLY A 423 -20.12 -30.83 -4.72
C GLY A 423 -20.77 -29.92 -3.69
N VAL A 424 -21.54 -30.50 -2.81
CA VAL A 424 -22.22 -29.78 -1.73
C VAL A 424 -21.25 -29.54 -0.62
N LEU A 425 -21.07 -28.28 -0.26
CA LEU A 425 -20.22 -27.86 0.87
C LEU A 425 -21.02 -28.05 2.17
N ASP A 426 -20.42 -28.73 3.12
CA ASP A 426 -20.81 -28.66 4.54
C ASP A 426 -20.03 -27.47 5.15
N LEU A 427 -20.65 -26.28 5.11
CA LEU A 427 -20.00 -25.05 5.55
C LEU A 427 -19.70 -25.08 7.05
N GLU A 428 -20.59 -25.69 7.85
CA GLU A 428 -20.38 -25.80 9.30
C GLU A 428 -19.13 -26.61 9.60
N LEU A 429 -19.00 -27.79 9.04
CA LEU A 429 -17.84 -28.67 9.25
C LEU A 429 -16.54 -28.02 8.72
N ALA A 430 -16.60 -27.42 7.52
CA ALA A 430 -15.42 -26.82 6.91
C ALA A 430 -14.87 -25.61 7.73
N THR A 431 -15.76 -24.79 8.24
CA THR A 431 -15.36 -23.62 9.06
C THR A 431 -14.84 -24.03 10.44
N GLU A 432 -15.44 -25.05 11.07
CA GLU A 432 -14.93 -25.62 12.31
C GLU A 432 -13.52 -26.26 12.14
N GLU A 433 -13.26 -26.89 11.01
CA GLU A 433 -11.95 -27.47 10.70
C GLU A 433 -10.88 -26.37 10.53
N ILE A 434 -11.22 -25.27 9.85
CA ILE A 434 -10.33 -24.12 9.70
C ILE A 434 -9.95 -23.55 11.08
N ASP A 435 -10.93 -23.33 11.96
CA ASP A 435 -10.68 -22.79 13.30
C ASP A 435 -9.86 -23.78 14.16
N ASN A 436 -10.14 -25.08 14.05
CA ASN A 436 -9.39 -26.09 14.78
C ASN A 436 -7.92 -26.18 14.32
N VAL A 437 -7.67 -26.11 13.01
CA VAL A 437 -6.29 -26.12 12.47
C VAL A 437 -5.55 -24.84 12.85
N SER A 438 -6.21 -23.67 12.73
CA SER A 438 -5.59 -22.39 13.10
C SER A 438 -5.19 -22.36 14.58
N ARG A 439 -6.01 -22.94 15.48
CA ARG A 439 -5.71 -23.03 16.91
C ARG A 439 -4.45 -23.84 17.17
N THR A 440 -4.14 -24.87 16.38
CA THR A 440 -2.88 -25.62 16.57
C THR A 440 -1.63 -24.78 16.33
N VAL A 441 -1.75 -23.67 15.58
CA VAL A 441 -0.68 -22.73 15.29
C VAL A 441 -0.69 -21.56 16.27
N LEU A 442 -1.87 -20.98 16.51
CA LEU A 442 -2.00 -19.75 17.32
C LEU A 442 -1.99 -20.03 18.83
N ASP A 443 -2.54 -21.18 19.28
CA ASP A 443 -2.60 -21.59 20.69
C ASP A 443 -2.27 -23.08 20.87
N PRO A 444 -1.03 -23.49 20.56
CA PRO A 444 -0.61 -24.89 20.60
C PRO A 444 -0.68 -25.50 21.99
N GLU A 445 -0.63 -24.70 23.06
CA GLU A 445 -0.67 -25.20 24.43
C GLU A 445 -2.07 -25.74 24.80
N SER A 446 -3.13 -25.06 24.34
CA SER A 446 -4.51 -25.50 24.61
C SER A 446 -4.85 -26.84 23.99
N VAL A 447 -4.21 -27.21 22.89
CA VAL A 447 -4.46 -28.45 22.15
C VAL A 447 -3.78 -29.66 22.85
N THR A 448 -2.67 -29.42 23.59
CA THR A 448 -1.93 -30.48 24.29
C THR A 448 -2.54 -30.85 25.66
N GLU A 449 -3.40 -30.00 26.22
CA GLU A 449 -4.05 -30.22 27.53
C GLU A 449 -5.37 -31.02 27.46
N SER A 450 -5.79 -31.57 26.32
CA SER A 450 -6.95 -32.48 26.28
C SER A 450 -6.71 -33.68 27.19
N PRO A 451 -7.57 -33.91 28.22
CA PRO A 451 -7.33 -34.95 29.18
C PRO A 451 -7.37 -36.30 28.48
N SER A 452 -6.29 -37.09 28.61
CA SER A 452 -6.37 -38.53 28.35
C SER A 452 -7.47 -39.10 29.25
N GLU A 453 -8.58 -39.55 28.66
CA GLU A 453 -9.57 -40.36 29.38
C GLU A 453 -8.81 -41.50 30.07
N SER A 454 -8.76 -41.41 31.39
CA SER A 454 -8.29 -42.51 32.21
C SER A 454 -9.23 -43.68 31.98
N PRO A 455 -8.74 -44.89 31.67
CA PRO A 455 -9.60 -46.04 31.60
C PRO A 455 -10.11 -46.34 33.02
N THR A 456 -11.42 -46.16 33.22
CA THR A 456 -12.08 -46.68 34.41
C THR A 456 -12.02 -48.18 34.40
N GLU A 457 -11.37 -48.73 35.45
CA GLU A 457 -11.44 -50.17 35.82
C GLU A 457 -12.86 -50.64 36.12
#